data_764024b4ae440b40e3d96b74576d5094
#
_entry.id   764024b4ae440b40e3d96b74576d5094
#
_cell.length_a   1.000
_cell.length_b   1.000
_cell.length_c   1.000
_cell.angle_alpha   90.00
_cell.angle_beta   90.00
_cell.angle_gamma   90.00
#
_symmetry.space_group_name_H-M   'P 1'
#
loop_
_entity.id
_entity.type
_entity.pdbx_description
1 polymer ?
#
loop_
_entity_poly.entity_id
_entity_poly.type
_entity_poly.pdbx_seq_one_letter_code
_entity_poly.pdbx_strand_id
1 'polypeptide(L)'
;MASRHVFAYGEHPSRLVHIHQPDDDDRAPFPVAVLLHGGWWRDAHDLRLMDPLAAELAEAGWLVWNVEYRRTGGDGGGWPQTLDDVRGALDLLGARLEEGAEPGDPGRVVAVGHSAGGHLALLAAPGSAVTAVVGLAPVTDLRAAAEAGLGEGAVADFLGPHAADSAFAAAAPLERLPLGLPQLIVHGDADQRVPVAHSRAYTAAARAAGDAADLVEAAGADHFAVIDPAHEVWQAVGEWMATAGS
;
A
#
# COMPACT_ATOMS: atom_id res chain seq x y z
N MET A 1 -4.09 -25.21 4.51
CA MET A 1 -3.32 -24.01 4.95
C MET A 1 -2.74 -23.36 3.72
N ALA A 2 -2.96 -22.05 3.55
CA ALA A 2 -2.42 -21.32 2.40
C ALA A 2 -0.92 -21.60 2.22
N SER A 3 -0.51 -21.90 0.99
CA SER A 3 0.91 -22.10 0.69
C SER A 3 1.63 -20.76 0.65
N ARG A 4 2.88 -20.72 1.16
CA ARG A 4 3.72 -19.52 1.11
C ARG A 4 5.03 -19.82 0.41
N HIS A 5 5.39 -18.98 -0.54
CA HIS A 5 6.70 -19.03 -1.18
C HIS A 5 7.28 -17.64 -1.37
N VAL A 6 8.60 -17.56 -1.55
CA VAL A 6 9.34 -16.30 -1.71
C VAL A 6 9.81 -16.22 -3.15
N PHE A 7 9.62 -15.04 -3.76
CA PHE A 7 10.06 -14.76 -5.11
C PHE A 7 10.83 -13.44 -5.14
N ALA A 8 12.01 -13.41 -5.79
CA ALA A 8 12.80 -12.19 -5.97
C ALA A 8 12.40 -11.51 -7.29
N TYR A 9 12.12 -10.22 -7.25
CA TYR A 9 11.82 -9.40 -8.43
C TYR A 9 13.02 -8.51 -8.83
N GLY A 10 14.20 -8.75 -8.25
CA GLY A 10 15.44 -8.06 -8.58
C GLY A 10 16.63 -8.59 -7.80
N GLU A 11 17.83 -8.06 -8.06
CA GLU A 11 19.06 -8.55 -7.46
C GLU A 11 19.26 -8.11 -6.00
N HIS A 12 18.63 -6.98 -5.59
CA HIS A 12 18.78 -6.48 -4.22
C HIS A 12 17.99 -7.37 -3.24
N PRO A 13 18.55 -7.68 -2.03
CA PRO A 13 17.87 -8.54 -1.05
C PRO A 13 16.48 -8.07 -0.64
N SER A 14 16.21 -6.77 -0.65
CA SER A 14 14.90 -6.18 -0.36
C SER A 14 13.97 -6.14 -1.58
N ARG A 15 14.36 -6.67 -2.72
CA ARG A 15 13.51 -6.80 -3.91
C ARG A 15 12.94 -8.22 -3.98
N LEU A 16 12.08 -8.54 -3.02
CA LEU A 16 11.42 -9.83 -2.92
C LEU A 16 9.95 -9.68 -2.56
N VAL A 17 9.19 -10.72 -2.78
CA VAL A 17 7.79 -10.83 -2.42
C VAL A 17 7.54 -12.16 -1.71
N HIS A 18 6.73 -12.13 -0.65
CA HIS A 18 6.13 -13.33 -0.10
C HIS A 18 4.75 -13.52 -0.75
N ILE A 19 4.60 -14.60 -1.48
CA ILE A 19 3.35 -14.96 -2.14
C ILE A 19 2.60 -15.93 -1.24
N HIS A 20 1.36 -15.59 -0.90
CA HIS A 20 0.45 -16.48 -0.17
C HIS A 20 -0.68 -16.86 -1.13
N GLN A 21 -0.79 -18.15 -1.43
CA GLN A 21 -1.79 -18.68 -2.33
C GLN A 21 -2.88 -19.40 -1.53
N PRO A 22 -4.17 -19.17 -1.85
CA PRO A 22 -5.26 -19.95 -1.27
C PRO A 22 -5.12 -21.45 -1.56
N ASP A 23 -5.65 -22.29 -0.66
CA ASP A 23 -5.56 -23.77 -0.78
C ASP A 23 -6.53 -24.37 -1.82
N ASP A 24 -7.47 -23.61 -2.34
CA ASP A 24 -8.56 -24.10 -3.20
C ASP A 24 -8.30 -23.70 -4.67
N ASP A 25 -7.51 -24.50 -5.37
CA ASP A 25 -7.15 -24.27 -6.78
C ASP A 25 -8.37 -24.29 -7.73
N ASP A 26 -9.48 -24.91 -7.34
CA ASP A 26 -10.70 -24.98 -8.15
C ASP A 26 -11.43 -23.60 -8.22
N ARG A 27 -11.03 -22.65 -7.36
CA ARG A 27 -11.60 -21.29 -7.32
C ARG A 27 -10.81 -20.27 -8.13
N ALA A 28 -9.69 -20.65 -8.74
CA ALA A 28 -8.91 -19.74 -9.60
C ALA A 28 -9.74 -19.31 -10.85
N PRO A 29 -9.51 -18.08 -11.37
CA PRO A 29 -8.52 -17.12 -10.94
C PRO A 29 -8.94 -16.39 -9.65
N PHE A 30 -7.98 -16.21 -8.73
CA PHE A 30 -8.21 -15.52 -7.46
C PHE A 30 -8.13 -14.01 -7.61
N PRO A 31 -8.92 -13.22 -6.83
CA PRO A 31 -8.62 -11.80 -6.66
C PRO A 31 -7.23 -11.62 -6.04
N VAL A 32 -6.52 -10.56 -6.43
CA VAL A 32 -5.13 -10.34 -6.02
C VAL A 32 -5.04 -9.17 -5.05
N ALA A 33 -4.37 -9.38 -3.91
CA ALA A 33 -4.02 -8.32 -2.97
C ALA A 33 -2.51 -8.10 -2.96
N VAL A 34 -2.06 -6.87 -3.22
CA VAL A 34 -0.66 -6.47 -3.09
C VAL A 34 -0.49 -5.70 -1.80
N LEU A 35 0.25 -6.24 -0.84
CA LEU A 35 0.47 -5.61 0.45
C LEU A 35 1.77 -4.83 0.49
N LEU A 36 1.72 -3.60 1.01
CA LEU A 36 2.87 -2.70 1.18
C LEU A 36 2.93 -2.24 2.63
N HIS A 37 4.01 -2.60 3.32
CA HIS A 37 4.18 -2.32 4.74
C HIS A 37 4.49 -0.85 5.04
N GLY A 38 4.24 -0.44 6.30
CA GLY A 38 4.61 0.87 6.84
C GLY A 38 6.04 0.89 7.40
N GLY A 39 6.33 1.95 8.17
CA GLY A 39 7.60 2.10 8.87
C GLY A 39 8.40 3.34 8.47
N TRP A 40 7.75 4.40 8.01
CA TRP A 40 8.39 5.66 7.62
C TRP A 40 9.49 5.48 6.56
N TRP A 41 9.35 4.50 5.67
CA TRP A 41 10.35 4.11 4.65
C TRP A 41 11.71 3.71 5.23
N ARG A 42 11.84 3.47 6.55
CA ARG A 42 13.07 3.10 7.25
C ARG A 42 13.25 1.60 7.35
N ASP A 43 14.49 1.13 7.36
CA ASP A 43 14.88 -0.28 7.42
C ASP A 43 14.65 -0.98 8.78
N ALA A 44 14.12 -0.23 9.76
CA ALA A 44 13.68 -0.77 11.04
C ALA A 44 12.43 -1.68 10.95
N HIS A 45 11.68 -1.60 9.85
CA HIS A 45 10.49 -2.40 9.58
C HIS A 45 10.62 -3.08 8.21
N ASP A 46 9.94 -4.20 8.04
CA ASP A 46 9.90 -4.98 6.81
C ASP A 46 8.49 -5.54 6.54
N LEU A 47 8.37 -6.29 5.45
CA LEU A 47 7.10 -6.89 5.00
C LEU A 47 6.39 -7.75 6.07
N ARG A 48 7.13 -8.27 7.09
CA ARG A 48 6.55 -9.10 8.15
C ARG A 48 5.51 -8.35 8.99
N LEU A 49 5.54 -7.01 8.96
CA LEU A 49 4.49 -6.20 9.57
C LEU A 49 3.10 -6.54 9.01
N MET A 50 3.03 -6.94 7.74
CA MET A 50 1.78 -7.27 7.05
C MET A 50 1.49 -8.78 7.02
N ASP A 51 2.35 -9.64 7.58
CA ASP A 51 2.15 -11.11 7.55
C ASP A 51 0.81 -11.57 8.16
N PRO A 52 0.31 -10.98 9.29
CA PRO A 52 -1.00 -11.37 9.83
C PRO A 52 -2.14 -11.09 8.83
N LEU A 53 -2.10 -9.93 8.18
CA LEU A 53 -3.08 -9.56 7.20
C LEU A 53 -2.96 -10.39 5.91
N ALA A 54 -1.73 -10.72 5.50
CA ALA A 54 -1.48 -11.58 4.35
C ALA A 54 -2.08 -12.98 4.55
N ALA A 55 -1.95 -13.53 5.76
CA ALA A 55 -2.52 -14.83 6.10
C ALA A 55 -4.06 -14.79 6.06
N GLU A 56 -4.67 -13.78 6.68
CA GLU A 56 -6.13 -13.61 6.70
C GLU A 56 -6.72 -13.46 5.30
N LEU A 57 -6.11 -12.61 4.45
CA LEU A 57 -6.57 -12.43 3.07
C LEU A 57 -6.43 -13.71 2.24
N ALA A 58 -5.34 -14.48 2.44
CA ALA A 58 -5.18 -15.75 1.74
C ALA A 58 -6.23 -16.78 2.19
N GLU A 59 -6.56 -16.84 3.48
CA GLU A 59 -7.66 -17.69 4.00
C GLU A 59 -9.04 -17.23 3.47
N ALA A 60 -9.20 -15.92 3.24
CA ALA A 60 -10.39 -15.35 2.61
C ALA A 60 -10.45 -15.58 1.08
N GLY A 61 -9.45 -16.23 0.48
CA GLY A 61 -9.43 -16.61 -0.93
C GLY A 61 -8.76 -15.60 -1.86
N TRP A 62 -7.90 -14.73 -1.34
CA TRP A 62 -7.09 -13.81 -2.14
C TRP A 62 -5.70 -14.41 -2.42
N LEU A 63 -5.21 -14.27 -3.66
CA LEU A 63 -3.80 -14.42 -3.96
C LEU A 63 -3.07 -13.18 -3.43
N VAL A 64 -2.17 -13.35 -2.44
CA VAL A 64 -1.53 -12.21 -1.78
C VAL A 64 -0.07 -12.10 -2.19
N TRP A 65 0.33 -10.93 -2.64
CA TRP A 65 1.71 -10.51 -2.86
C TRP A 65 2.11 -9.53 -1.76
N ASN A 66 2.79 -10.01 -0.70
CA ASN A 66 3.33 -9.18 0.36
C ASN A 66 4.73 -8.72 -0.04
N VAL A 67 4.86 -7.47 -0.46
CA VAL A 67 6.02 -6.92 -1.16
C VAL A 67 6.99 -6.25 -0.19
N GLU A 68 8.28 -6.61 -0.29
CA GLU A 68 9.38 -5.88 0.31
C GLU A 68 9.97 -4.91 -0.71
N TYR A 69 10.56 -3.83 -0.25
CA TYR A 69 11.18 -2.78 -1.07
C TYR A 69 12.37 -2.17 -0.34
N ARG A 70 13.33 -1.58 -1.06
CA ARG A 70 14.46 -0.86 -0.43
C ARG A 70 13.98 0.33 0.40
N ARG A 71 14.56 0.48 1.58
CA ARG A 71 14.23 1.51 2.56
C ARG A 71 15.42 2.42 2.82
N THR A 72 15.16 3.56 3.44
CA THR A 72 16.21 4.46 3.93
C THR A 72 16.97 3.81 5.09
N GLY A 73 18.14 4.34 5.41
CA GLY A 73 19.09 3.74 6.34
C GLY A 73 20.19 2.99 5.59
N GLY A 74 20.44 1.72 5.94
CA GLY A 74 21.47 0.89 5.32
C GLY A 74 21.03 0.15 4.05
N ASP A 75 19.77 0.24 3.66
CA ASP A 75 19.13 -0.60 2.64
C ASP A 75 19.17 0.02 1.22
N GLY A 76 19.68 1.23 1.07
CA GLY A 76 19.87 1.88 -0.23
C GLY A 76 18.58 2.39 -0.90
N GLY A 77 17.48 2.51 -0.13
CA GLY A 77 16.24 3.12 -0.56
C GLY A 77 16.21 4.64 -0.35
N GLY A 78 15.04 5.20 -0.52
CA GLY A 78 14.74 6.62 -0.55
C GLY A 78 14.02 6.98 -1.85
N TRP A 79 13.81 8.26 -2.10
CA TRP A 79 13.19 8.73 -3.32
C TRP A 79 14.22 8.88 -4.45
N PRO A 80 13.98 8.37 -5.68
CA PRO A 80 12.78 7.62 -6.08
C PRO A 80 12.89 6.08 -5.92
N GLN A 81 14.05 5.55 -5.47
CA GLN A 81 14.40 4.12 -5.52
C GLN A 81 13.38 3.21 -4.84
N THR A 82 12.83 3.63 -3.70
CA THR A 82 11.79 2.88 -2.98
C THR A 82 10.51 2.74 -3.81
N LEU A 83 10.08 3.81 -4.47
CA LEU A 83 8.91 3.77 -5.35
C LEU A 83 9.17 2.94 -6.60
N ASP A 84 10.38 3.05 -7.18
CA ASP A 84 10.77 2.27 -8.37
C ASP A 84 10.79 0.77 -8.07
N ASP A 85 11.15 0.36 -6.85
CA ASP A 85 11.07 -1.04 -6.43
C ASP A 85 9.62 -1.54 -6.39
N VAL A 86 8.71 -0.75 -5.79
CA VAL A 86 7.29 -1.10 -5.75
C VAL A 86 6.71 -1.19 -7.17
N ARG A 87 7.01 -0.24 -8.04
CA ARG A 87 6.61 -0.29 -9.45
C ARG A 87 7.13 -1.53 -10.15
N GLY A 88 8.42 -1.87 -9.95
CA GLY A 88 9.00 -3.08 -10.52
C GLY A 88 8.31 -4.37 -10.05
N ALA A 89 7.85 -4.42 -8.79
CA ALA A 89 7.06 -5.54 -8.29
C ALA A 89 5.67 -5.60 -8.96
N LEU A 90 5.01 -4.44 -9.15
CA LEU A 90 3.70 -4.36 -9.83
C LEU A 90 3.81 -4.70 -11.32
N ASP A 91 4.87 -4.25 -12.00
CA ASP A 91 5.13 -4.57 -13.41
C ASP A 91 5.33 -6.08 -13.58
N LEU A 92 6.11 -6.69 -12.69
CA LEU A 92 6.30 -8.14 -12.69
C LEU A 92 4.99 -8.89 -12.45
N LEU A 93 4.18 -8.45 -11.46
CA LEU A 93 2.89 -9.05 -11.20
C LEU A 93 1.99 -8.99 -12.44
N GLY A 94 1.89 -7.81 -13.09
CA GLY A 94 1.11 -7.63 -14.30
C GLY A 94 1.52 -8.59 -15.41
N ALA A 95 2.82 -8.70 -15.68
CA ALA A 95 3.34 -9.63 -16.69
C ALA A 95 3.01 -11.10 -16.35
N ARG A 96 3.17 -11.51 -15.08
CA ARG A 96 2.87 -12.88 -14.65
C ARG A 96 1.38 -13.23 -14.71
N LEU A 97 0.50 -12.26 -14.45
CA LEU A 97 -0.95 -12.43 -14.61
C LEU A 97 -1.33 -12.57 -16.11
N GLU A 98 -0.77 -11.73 -16.98
CA GLU A 98 -1.01 -11.77 -18.43
C GLU A 98 -0.51 -13.08 -19.05
N GLU A 99 0.63 -13.60 -18.59
CA GLU A 99 1.22 -14.87 -19.04
C GLU A 99 0.52 -16.11 -18.44
N GLY A 100 -0.38 -15.93 -17.47
CA GLY A 100 -1.00 -17.03 -16.73
C GLY A 100 -0.02 -17.78 -15.81
N ALA A 101 1.09 -17.14 -15.44
CA ALA A 101 2.10 -17.70 -14.55
C ALA A 101 1.73 -17.55 -13.06
N GLU A 102 0.71 -16.75 -12.77
CA GLU A 102 0.05 -16.63 -11.46
C GLU A 102 -1.44 -16.92 -11.61
N PRO A 103 -2.07 -17.63 -10.65
CA PRO A 103 -3.50 -17.97 -10.71
C PRO A 103 -4.40 -16.82 -10.25
N GLY A 104 -4.02 -15.57 -10.57
CA GLY A 104 -4.73 -14.35 -10.20
C GLY A 104 -5.60 -13.79 -11.32
N ASP A 105 -6.65 -13.06 -10.92
CA ASP A 105 -7.53 -12.32 -11.83
C ASP A 105 -6.92 -10.94 -12.15
N PRO A 106 -6.47 -10.68 -13.41
CA PRO A 106 -5.92 -9.38 -13.77
C PRO A 106 -6.96 -8.25 -13.72
N GLY A 107 -8.24 -8.58 -13.77
CA GLY A 107 -9.33 -7.61 -13.63
C GLY A 107 -9.58 -7.20 -12.17
N ARG A 108 -8.94 -7.85 -11.20
CA ARG A 108 -9.20 -7.63 -9.78
C ARG A 108 -7.92 -7.67 -8.95
N VAL A 109 -7.12 -6.60 -9.06
CA VAL A 109 -5.86 -6.40 -8.35
C VAL A 109 -5.98 -5.19 -7.42
N VAL A 110 -5.97 -5.41 -6.11
CA VAL A 110 -6.08 -4.36 -5.10
C VAL A 110 -4.74 -4.15 -4.39
N ALA A 111 -4.19 -2.93 -4.49
CA ALA A 111 -3.04 -2.56 -3.67
C ALA A 111 -3.50 -2.10 -2.29
N VAL A 112 -2.98 -2.72 -1.23
CA VAL A 112 -3.30 -2.41 0.18
C VAL A 112 -2.04 -1.96 0.88
N GLY A 113 -1.95 -0.70 1.23
CA GLY A 113 -0.74 -0.14 1.84
C GLY A 113 -0.99 0.51 3.19
N HIS A 114 -0.12 0.22 4.16
CA HIS A 114 -0.16 0.81 5.49
C HIS A 114 0.82 1.98 5.62
N SER A 115 0.37 3.14 6.12
CA SER A 115 1.24 4.28 6.47
C SER A 115 2.13 4.70 5.28
N ALA A 116 3.45 4.59 5.40
CA ALA A 116 4.41 4.77 4.30
C ALA A 116 4.14 3.80 3.12
N GLY A 117 3.67 2.58 3.36
CA GLY A 117 3.21 1.65 2.32
C GLY A 117 1.94 2.14 1.62
N GLY A 118 1.03 2.79 2.36
CA GLY A 118 -0.15 3.45 1.77
C GLY A 118 0.21 4.63 0.86
N HIS A 119 1.22 5.41 1.25
CA HIS A 119 1.83 6.41 0.39
C HIS A 119 2.35 5.80 -0.92
N LEU A 120 3.10 4.69 -0.83
CA LEU A 120 3.67 4.02 -2.00
C LEU A 120 2.59 3.39 -2.89
N ALA A 121 1.54 2.79 -2.28
CA ALA A 121 0.41 2.22 -3.02
C ALA A 121 -0.30 3.26 -3.89
N LEU A 122 -0.62 4.42 -3.30
CA LEU A 122 -1.28 5.53 -4.01
C LEU A 122 -0.42 6.09 -5.16
N LEU A 123 0.91 6.09 -5.03
CA LEU A 123 1.82 6.59 -6.08
C LEU A 123 2.14 5.56 -7.16
N ALA A 124 2.16 4.27 -6.83
CA ALA A 124 2.57 3.21 -7.74
C ALA A 124 1.40 2.62 -8.54
N ALA A 125 0.17 2.70 -8.02
CA ALA A 125 -1.00 2.09 -8.66
C ALA A 125 -1.34 2.68 -10.04
N PRO A 126 -1.31 4.00 -10.27
CA PRO A 126 -1.66 4.54 -11.58
C PRO A 126 -0.76 4.02 -12.70
N GLY A 127 -1.36 3.45 -13.74
CA GLY A 127 -0.63 2.91 -14.89
C GLY A 127 -0.01 1.52 -14.69
N SER A 128 -0.27 0.86 -13.56
CA SER A 128 0.13 -0.51 -13.28
C SER A 128 -1.03 -1.51 -13.49
N ALA A 129 -0.84 -2.78 -13.11
CA ALA A 129 -1.90 -3.79 -13.11
C ALA A 129 -2.95 -3.58 -11.99
N VAL A 130 -2.75 -2.63 -11.09
CA VAL A 130 -3.67 -2.36 -9.96
C VAL A 130 -4.98 -1.76 -10.46
N THR A 131 -6.09 -2.31 -10.01
CA THR A 131 -7.45 -1.86 -10.36
C THR A 131 -8.11 -1.01 -9.28
N ALA A 132 -7.65 -1.11 -8.02
CA ALA A 132 -8.15 -0.31 -6.90
C ALA A 132 -7.10 -0.21 -5.77
N VAL A 133 -7.21 0.80 -4.90
CA VAL A 133 -6.25 1.03 -3.81
C VAL A 133 -6.95 1.13 -2.46
N VAL A 134 -6.40 0.47 -1.45
CA VAL A 134 -6.74 0.64 -0.03
C VAL A 134 -5.56 1.27 0.70
N GLY A 135 -5.73 2.49 1.18
CA GLY A 135 -4.76 3.20 2.02
C GLY A 135 -5.13 3.08 3.50
N LEU A 136 -4.33 2.36 4.28
CA LEU A 136 -4.50 2.17 5.72
C LEU A 136 -3.62 3.19 6.46
N ALA A 137 -4.23 4.21 7.03
CA ALA A 137 -3.55 5.34 7.68
C ALA A 137 -2.41 5.94 6.83
N PRO A 138 -2.63 6.23 5.53
CA PRO A 138 -1.56 6.57 4.60
C PRO A 138 -0.95 7.94 4.87
N VAL A 139 0.34 8.09 4.59
CA VAL A 139 1.01 9.42 4.54
C VAL A 139 0.75 10.03 3.17
N THR A 140 -0.20 10.96 3.06
CA THR A 140 -0.67 11.49 1.79
C THR A 140 -0.13 12.87 1.44
N ASP A 141 0.27 13.66 2.45
CA ASP A 141 0.84 15.00 2.32
C ASP A 141 2.23 15.05 2.95
N LEU A 142 3.27 14.97 2.12
CA LEU A 142 4.66 14.98 2.59
C LEU A 142 5.10 16.35 3.11
N ARG A 143 4.50 17.46 2.62
CA ARG A 143 4.84 18.80 3.11
C ARG A 143 4.32 18.98 4.52
N ALA A 144 3.03 18.72 4.73
CA ALA A 144 2.45 18.80 6.07
C ALA A 144 3.13 17.84 7.05
N ALA A 145 3.50 16.61 6.61
CA ALA A 145 4.24 15.66 7.42
C ALA A 145 5.64 16.16 7.81
N ALA A 146 6.36 16.80 6.88
CA ALA A 146 7.68 17.39 7.14
C ALA A 146 7.59 18.62 8.07
N GLU A 147 6.65 19.52 7.84
CA GLU A 147 6.40 20.71 8.66
C GLU A 147 6.02 20.36 10.09
N ALA A 148 5.20 19.33 10.27
CA ALA A 148 4.81 18.82 11.59
C ALA A 148 5.88 17.93 12.24
N GLY A 149 7.01 17.66 11.58
CA GLY A 149 8.07 16.79 12.10
C GLY A 149 7.66 15.35 12.30
N LEU A 150 6.64 14.86 11.57
CA LEU A 150 6.15 13.50 11.73
C LEU A 150 7.25 12.47 11.41
N GLY A 151 7.28 11.40 12.18
CA GLY A 151 8.29 10.34 12.00
C GLY A 151 9.73 10.80 12.25
N GLU A 152 9.93 11.85 13.07
CA GLU A 152 11.27 12.30 13.47
C GLU A 152 12.21 12.57 12.29
N GLY A 153 11.73 13.33 11.29
CA GLY A 153 12.50 13.70 10.10
C GLY A 153 12.48 12.66 8.97
N ALA A 154 11.62 11.65 9.05
CA ALA A 154 11.54 10.58 8.05
C ALA A 154 11.32 11.07 6.61
N VAL A 155 10.58 12.18 6.43
CA VAL A 155 10.39 12.77 5.09
C VAL A 155 11.71 13.29 4.52
N ALA A 156 12.55 13.92 5.35
CA ALA A 156 13.87 14.39 4.92
C ALA A 156 14.83 13.22 4.65
N ASP A 157 14.76 12.12 5.43
CA ASP A 157 15.51 10.91 5.16
C ASP A 157 15.08 10.28 3.81
N PHE A 158 13.78 10.32 3.52
CA PHE A 158 13.22 9.71 2.32
C PHE A 158 13.48 10.53 1.04
N LEU A 159 13.24 11.85 1.08
CA LEU A 159 13.40 12.74 -0.08
C LEU A 159 14.83 13.26 -0.26
N GLY A 160 15.64 13.20 0.78
CA GLY A 160 16.92 13.88 0.90
C GLY A 160 16.79 15.23 1.65
N PRO A 161 17.84 15.65 2.38
CA PRO A 161 17.78 16.78 3.32
C PRO A 161 17.58 18.15 2.64
N HIS A 162 17.78 18.22 1.33
CA HIS A 162 17.63 19.45 0.52
C HIS A 162 16.69 19.22 -0.67
N ALA A 163 15.64 18.42 -0.46
CA ALA A 163 14.68 18.12 -1.52
C ALA A 163 14.04 19.41 -2.06
N ALA A 164 14.06 19.56 -3.39
CA ALA A 164 13.39 20.68 -4.06
C ALA A 164 11.86 20.52 -4.01
N ASP A 165 11.14 21.62 -4.18
CA ASP A 165 9.66 21.61 -4.26
C ASP A 165 9.12 20.61 -5.28
N SER A 166 9.81 20.44 -6.40
CA SER A 166 9.45 19.45 -7.42
C SER A 166 9.52 17.99 -6.93
N ALA A 167 10.43 17.69 -5.98
CA ALA A 167 10.51 16.35 -5.39
C ALA A 167 9.32 16.10 -4.46
N PHE A 168 8.93 17.10 -3.64
CA PHE A 168 7.71 17.02 -2.84
C PHE A 168 6.48 16.82 -3.71
N ALA A 169 6.32 17.62 -4.77
CA ALA A 169 5.19 17.51 -5.69
C ALA A 169 5.13 16.14 -6.39
N ALA A 170 6.29 15.60 -6.77
CA ALA A 170 6.35 14.29 -7.42
C ALA A 170 6.08 13.12 -6.46
N ALA A 171 6.44 13.29 -5.18
CA ALA A 171 6.36 12.25 -4.16
C ALA A 171 5.10 12.31 -3.28
N ALA A 172 4.31 13.38 -3.28
CA ALA A 172 3.11 13.48 -2.44
C ALA A 172 1.86 12.97 -3.19
N PRO A 173 1.16 11.93 -2.70
CA PRO A 173 -0.07 11.47 -3.33
C PRO A 173 -1.11 12.57 -3.50
N LEU A 174 -1.23 13.48 -2.54
CA LEU A 174 -2.14 14.62 -2.59
C LEU A 174 -1.90 15.53 -3.80
N GLU A 175 -0.64 15.70 -4.23
CA GLU A 175 -0.25 16.52 -5.37
C GLU A 175 -0.31 15.76 -6.72
N ARG A 176 -0.69 14.47 -6.69
CA ARG A 176 -0.78 13.60 -7.87
C ARG A 176 -2.21 13.28 -8.31
N LEU A 177 -3.19 13.86 -7.65
CA LEU A 177 -4.60 13.69 -7.98
C LEU A 177 -4.98 14.32 -9.33
N PRO A 178 -5.94 13.76 -10.12
CA PRO A 178 -6.62 12.50 -9.83
C PRO A 178 -5.75 11.27 -10.12
N LEU A 179 -5.97 10.16 -9.39
CA LEU A 179 -5.30 8.88 -9.66
C LEU A 179 -6.02 8.06 -10.75
N GLY A 180 -7.31 8.30 -10.94
CA GLY A 180 -8.13 7.60 -11.93
C GLY A 180 -8.49 6.17 -11.54
N LEU A 181 -8.37 5.81 -10.27
CA LEU A 181 -8.68 4.49 -9.70
C LEU A 181 -9.63 4.62 -8.50
N PRO A 182 -10.49 3.64 -8.23
CA PRO A 182 -11.24 3.55 -6.99
C PRO A 182 -10.29 3.47 -5.79
N GLN A 183 -10.60 4.23 -4.73
CA GLN A 183 -9.76 4.32 -3.53
C GLN A 183 -10.60 4.18 -2.27
N LEU A 184 -10.15 3.35 -1.34
CA LEU A 184 -10.63 3.33 0.04
C LEU A 184 -9.52 3.82 0.95
N ILE A 185 -9.80 4.84 1.72
CA ILE A 185 -8.90 5.32 2.77
C ILE A 185 -9.49 4.90 4.12
N VAL A 186 -8.71 4.22 4.94
CA VAL A 186 -9.10 3.77 6.29
C VAL A 186 -8.17 4.41 7.30
N HIS A 187 -8.70 5.02 8.36
CA HIS A 187 -7.86 5.69 9.35
C HIS A 187 -8.48 5.62 10.75
N GLY A 188 -7.65 5.32 11.74
CA GLY A 188 -8.05 5.38 13.13
C GLY A 188 -8.11 6.83 13.63
N ASP A 189 -9.19 7.24 14.29
CA ASP A 189 -9.34 8.61 14.79
C ASP A 189 -8.47 8.90 16.04
N ALA A 190 -7.93 7.86 16.68
CA ALA A 190 -6.96 7.95 17.79
C ALA A 190 -5.50 7.79 17.32
N ASP A 191 -5.23 7.83 16.01
CA ASP A 191 -3.88 7.74 15.45
C ASP A 191 -3.01 8.94 15.88
N GLN A 192 -1.90 8.65 16.57
CA GLN A 192 -0.95 9.64 17.06
C GLN A 192 0.34 9.71 16.23
N ARG A 193 0.47 8.89 15.17
CA ARG A 193 1.63 8.86 14.27
C ARG A 193 1.37 9.66 12.99
N VAL A 194 0.23 9.39 12.35
CA VAL A 194 -0.26 10.14 11.20
C VAL A 194 -1.64 10.69 11.56
N PRO A 195 -1.81 12.01 11.70
CA PRO A 195 -3.12 12.57 12.04
C PRO A 195 -4.20 12.20 11.01
N VAL A 196 -5.37 11.77 11.45
CA VAL A 196 -6.52 11.44 10.58
C VAL A 196 -6.90 12.59 9.63
N ALA A 197 -6.53 13.82 9.98
CA ALA A 197 -6.71 15.00 9.12
C ALA A 197 -6.05 14.85 7.74
N HIS A 198 -4.92 14.11 7.63
CA HIS A 198 -4.29 13.81 6.34
C HIS A 198 -5.24 13.03 5.43
N SER A 199 -5.86 11.98 5.95
CA SER A 199 -6.81 11.15 5.19
C SER A 199 -8.09 11.90 4.83
N ARG A 200 -8.61 12.74 5.74
CA ARG A 200 -9.76 13.61 5.45
C ARG A 200 -9.46 14.59 4.32
N ALA A 201 -8.33 15.29 4.40
CA ALA A 201 -7.91 16.25 3.38
C ALA A 201 -7.67 15.58 2.02
N TYR A 202 -6.96 14.43 2.03
CA TYR A 202 -6.70 13.66 0.82
C TYR A 202 -7.99 13.18 0.15
N THR A 203 -8.90 12.55 0.90
CA THR A 203 -10.17 12.05 0.34
C THR A 203 -11.03 13.17 -0.22
N ALA A 204 -11.09 14.32 0.48
CA ALA A 204 -11.82 15.48 -0.01
C ALA A 204 -11.22 16.02 -1.33
N ALA A 205 -9.88 16.09 -1.42
CA ALA A 205 -9.19 16.55 -2.63
C ALA A 205 -9.34 15.54 -3.78
N ALA A 206 -9.26 14.22 -3.52
CA ALA A 206 -9.45 13.17 -4.52
C ALA A 206 -10.85 13.25 -5.13
N ARG A 207 -11.89 13.37 -4.30
CA ARG A 207 -13.28 13.58 -4.77
C ARG A 207 -13.44 14.86 -5.58
N ALA A 208 -12.82 15.95 -5.14
CA ALA A 208 -12.86 17.23 -5.87
C ALA A 208 -12.13 17.15 -7.22
N ALA A 209 -11.12 16.30 -7.34
CA ALA A 209 -10.40 16.01 -8.59
C ALA A 209 -11.16 15.03 -9.51
N GLY A 210 -12.26 14.40 -9.04
CA GLY A 210 -13.09 13.48 -9.82
C GLY A 210 -12.82 12.00 -9.56
N ASP A 211 -11.96 11.66 -8.60
CA ASP A 211 -11.73 10.26 -8.20
C ASP A 211 -12.89 9.69 -7.38
N ALA A 212 -13.15 8.39 -7.56
CA ALA A 212 -13.98 7.61 -6.64
C ALA A 212 -13.15 7.29 -5.39
N ALA A 213 -13.35 8.04 -4.31
CA ALA A 213 -12.60 7.89 -3.07
C ALA A 213 -13.53 7.81 -1.87
N ASP A 214 -13.40 6.75 -1.07
CA ASP A 214 -14.14 6.54 0.16
C ASP A 214 -13.23 6.71 1.38
N LEU A 215 -13.81 7.13 2.51
CA LEU A 215 -13.13 7.24 3.80
C LEU A 215 -13.91 6.48 4.85
N VAL A 216 -13.22 5.57 5.54
CA VAL A 216 -13.69 4.90 6.74
C VAL A 216 -12.83 5.35 7.92
N GLU A 217 -13.45 6.00 8.89
CA GLU A 217 -12.79 6.36 10.14
C GLU A 217 -13.12 5.32 11.22
N ALA A 218 -12.08 4.63 11.72
CA ALA A 218 -12.23 3.63 12.77
C ALA A 218 -12.16 4.32 14.14
N ALA A 219 -13.30 4.36 14.84
CA ALA A 219 -13.44 5.06 16.11
C ALA A 219 -12.56 4.43 17.22
N GLY A 220 -11.75 5.24 17.89
CA GLY A 220 -10.83 4.81 18.95
C GLY A 220 -9.63 3.98 18.48
N ALA A 221 -9.52 3.70 17.19
CA ALA A 221 -8.41 2.92 16.62
C ALA A 221 -7.13 3.76 16.53
N ASP A 222 -6.01 3.14 16.87
CA ASP A 222 -4.68 3.73 16.70
C ASP A 222 -4.10 3.40 15.31
N HIS A 223 -2.83 3.79 15.10
CA HIS A 223 -2.12 3.63 13.84
C HIS A 223 -1.98 2.17 13.36
N PHE A 224 -1.92 1.22 14.28
CA PHE A 224 -1.71 -0.19 13.98
C PHE A 224 -3.00 -1.02 13.99
N ALA A 225 -4.06 -0.53 14.63
CA ALA A 225 -5.34 -1.21 14.66
C ALA A 225 -5.91 -1.44 13.24
N VAL A 226 -5.60 -0.55 12.29
CA VAL A 226 -6.05 -0.66 10.89
C VAL A 226 -5.36 -1.78 10.09
N ILE A 227 -4.29 -2.39 10.61
CA ILE A 227 -3.65 -3.57 10.02
C ILE A 227 -3.84 -4.84 10.85
N ASP A 228 -4.57 -4.77 11.96
CA ASP A 228 -4.96 -5.94 12.74
C ASP A 228 -6.18 -6.59 12.06
N PRO A 229 -6.06 -7.80 11.47
CA PRO A 229 -7.18 -8.45 10.79
C PRO A 229 -8.35 -8.79 11.73
N ALA A 230 -8.10 -8.84 13.05
CA ALA A 230 -9.16 -9.06 14.04
C ALA A 230 -9.96 -7.78 14.36
N HIS A 231 -9.50 -6.60 13.93
CA HIS A 231 -10.21 -5.35 14.16
C HIS A 231 -11.47 -5.25 13.30
N GLU A 232 -12.56 -4.78 13.88
CA GLU A 232 -13.88 -4.70 13.21
C GLU A 232 -13.89 -3.90 11.89
N VAL A 233 -12.95 -2.98 11.70
CA VAL A 233 -12.82 -2.19 10.46
C VAL A 233 -12.61 -3.07 9.23
N TRP A 234 -12.05 -4.28 9.40
CA TRP A 234 -11.77 -5.21 8.31
C TRP A 234 -13.04 -5.81 7.69
N GLN A 235 -14.18 -5.78 8.38
CA GLN A 235 -15.44 -6.12 7.74
C GLN A 235 -15.76 -5.13 6.60
N ALA A 236 -15.69 -3.82 6.88
CA ALA A 236 -15.95 -2.80 5.87
C ALA A 236 -14.91 -2.80 4.74
N VAL A 237 -13.64 -3.04 5.07
CA VAL A 237 -12.57 -3.18 4.05
C VAL A 237 -12.82 -4.37 3.15
N GLY A 238 -13.14 -5.53 3.72
CA GLY A 238 -13.43 -6.76 2.95
C GLY A 238 -14.66 -6.60 2.04
N GLU A 239 -15.74 -5.99 2.53
CA GLU A 239 -16.93 -5.69 1.73
C GLU A 239 -16.61 -4.75 0.56
N TRP A 240 -15.80 -3.70 0.80
CA TRP A 240 -15.37 -2.80 -0.26
C TRP A 240 -14.46 -3.49 -1.28
N MET A 241 -13.45 -4.23 -0.83
CA MET A 241 -12.56 -5.00 -1.70
C MET A 241 -13.31 -6.05 -2.53
N ALA A 242 -14.40 -6.61 -1.98
CA ALA A 242 -15.23 -7.58 -2.71
C ALA A 242 -15.93 -6.98 -3.93
N THR A 243 -16.19 -5.67 -3.93
CA THR A 243 -16.89 -4.94 -5.01
C THR A 243 -15.95 -4.09 -5.86
N ALA A 244 -14.75 -3.81 -5.39
CA ALA A 244 -13.76 -3.03 -6.12
C ALA A 244 -13.23 -3.81 -7.34
N GLY A 245 -13.34 -3.23 -8.53
CA GLY A 245 -12.92 -3.86 -9.79
C GLY A 245 -14.01 -4.70 -10.47
N SER A 246 -15.27 -4.60 -10.00
CA SER A 246 -16.43 -5.23 -10.65
C SER A 246 -17.04 -4.33 -11.71
#